data_4ac7823594755b88ba02c2b5f1c697e1
#
_entry.id   4ac7823594755b88ba02c2b5f1c697e1
#
_cell.length_a   1.000
_cell.length_b   1.000
_cell.length_c   1.000
_cell.angle_alpha   90.00
_cell.angle_beta   90.00
_cell.angle_gamma   90.00
#
_symmetry.space_group_name_H-M   'P 1'
#
loop_
_entity.id
_entity.type
_entity.pdbx_description
1 polymer ?
#
loop_
_entity_poly.entity_id
_entity_poly.type
_entity_poly.pdbx_seq_one_letter_code
_entity_poly.pdbx_strand_id
1 'polypeptide(L)'
;MVSGRISPVTGHYVTVDVEDAQYKVFYLENGQGTPLMCQHTAGCHNHQWRGLLEDEEITGRYRVIAYDLPRHGKSDPPSNQEWWKEEYRLTADHFTSFIVAFCDALELQDPIFMGSSFGGNVALQLALRHPDRFKAVIPVEGADYSPGFYLDWWQHPHANAAQVCASGVWDLMAPQSPEQDRWATWFYYTQGSEAFKGDLYFYSVDHDLRDRLDDIDGDRCPVIMLTGEYDYLTTPNDGRRTAEAIRGAEFIEMKEIGHFPMSENHPRFAQYLGQALERIEKRTGS
;
A
#
# COMPACT_ATOMS: atom_id res chain seq x y z
N MET A 1 16.52 17.66 -31.53
CA MET A 1 15.52 16.60 -31.65
C MET A 1 15.35 15.99 -30.26
N VAL A 2 14.16 16.01 -29.69
CA VAL A 2 13.88 15.32 -28.44
C VAL A 2 13.68 13.84 -28.80
N SER A 3 14.63 12.98 -28.44
CA SER A 3 14.45 11.53 -28.59
C SER A 3 13.51 11.06 -27.48
N GLY A 4 12.36 10.48 -27.84
CA GLY A 4 11.49 9.79 -26.88
C GLY A 4 12.26 8.62 -26.24
N ARG A 5 12.01 8.37 -24.94
CA ARG A 5 12.53 7.20 -24.23
C ARG A 5 11.36 6.33 -23.81
N ILE A 6 11.44 5.03 -24.10
CA ILE A 6 10.44 4.05 -23.63
C ILE A 6 10.82 3.67 -22.20
N SER A 7 9.86 3.74 -21.28
CA SER A 7 10.03 3.25 -19.90
C SER A 7 10.16 1.72 -19.90
N PRO A 8 11.01 1.13 -19.05
CA PRO A 8 11.12 -0.32 -18.90
C PRO A 8 9.90 -0.93 -18.15
N VAL A 9 9.07 -0.10 -17.54
CA VAL A 9 7.88 -0.55 -16.80
C VAL A 9 6.86 -1.17 -17.76
N THR A 10 6.40 -2.38 -17.44
CA THR A 10 5.40 -3.12 -18.22
C THR A 10 4.11 -3.29 -17.43
N GLY A 11 2.98 -3.31 -18.13
CA GLY A 11 1.66 -3.49 -17.52
C GLY A 11 1.00 -4.78 -17.99
N HIS A 12 0.37 -5.49 -17.06
CA HIS A 12 -0.24 -6.79 -17.30
C HIS A 12 -1.59 -6.91 -16.61
N TYR A 13 -2.39 -7.87 -17.07
CA TYR A 13 -3.59 -8.33 -16.39
C TYR A 13 -3.42 -9.77 -15.94
N VAL A 14 -3.88 -10.07 -14.73
CA VAL A 14 -4.00 -11.44 -14.22
C VAL A 14 -5.42 -11.68 -13.71
N THR A 15 -5.93 -12.88 -13.89
CA THR A 15 -7.19 -13.30 -13.28
C THR A 15 -6.90 -13.88 -11.91
N VAL A 16 -7.61 -13.39 -10.90
CA VAL A 16 -7.48 -13.82 -9.50
C VAL A 16 -8.85 -14.29 -9.01
N ASP A 17 -8.91 -15.52 -8.53
CA ASP A 17 -10.11 -16.10 -7.92
C ASP A 17 -9.98 -16.01 -6.39
N VAL A 18 -10.96 -15.37 -5.74
CA VAL A 18 -11.01 -15.23 -4.27
C VAL A 18 -12.41 -15.64 -3.83
N GLU A 19 -12.52 -16.70 -3.03
CA GLU A 19 -13.83 -17.28 -2.65
C GLU A 19 -14.64 -17.60 -3.92
N ASP A 20 -15.80 -16.99 -4.09
CA ASP A 20 -16.70 -17.11 -5.27
C ASP A 20 -16.56 -15.95 -6.24
N ALA A 21 -15.67 -15.00 -5.98
CA ALA A 21 -15.44 -13.85 -6.84
C ALA A 21 -14.24 -14.06 -7.77
N GLN A 22 -14.39 -13.63 -9.02
CA GLN A 22 -13.31 -13.61 -10.00
C GLN A 22 -13.00 -12.17 -10.40
N TYR A 23 -11.74 -11.78 -10.29
CA TYR A 23 -11.24 -10.45 -10.57
C TYR A 23 -10.24 -10.44 -11.72
N LYS A 24 -10.33 -9.45 -12.60
CA LYS A 24 -9.29 -9.13 -13.57
C LYS A 24 -8.46 -7.96 -13.04
N VAL A 25 -7.28 -8.28 -12.55
CA VAL A 25 -6.40 -7.37 -11.82
C VAL A 25 -5.31 -6.83 -12.74
N PHE A 26 -5.19 -5.52 -12.80
CA PHE A 26 -4.08 -4.86 -13.50
C PHE A 26 -2.91 -4.61 -12.54
N TYR A 27 -1.70 -4.83 -13.03
CA TYR A 27 -0.48 -4.47 -12.31
C TYR A 27 0.60 -3.95 -13.25
N LEU A 28 1.48 -3.12 -12.70
CA LEU A 28 2.72 -2.68 -13.30
C LEU A 28 3.88 -3.43 -12.67
N GLU A 29 4.91 -3.75 -13.45
CA GLU A 29 6.12 -4.35 -12.93
C GLU A 29 7.38 -3.86 -13.64
N ASN A 30 8.49 -3.91 -12.92
CA ASN A 30 9.84 -3.74 -13.43
C ASN A 30 10.86 -4.40 -12.51
N GLY A 31 12.02 -4.75 -13.05
CA GLY A 31 13.12 -5.33 -12.30
C GLY A 31 13.10 -6.85 -12.22
N GLN A 32 14.04 -7.40 -11.45
CA GLN A 32 14.26 -8.83 -11.26
C GLN A 32 14.72 -9.11 -9.83
N GLY A 33 14.66 -10.37 -9.39
CA GLY A 33 15.07 -10.79 -8.07
C GLY A 33 13.91 -10.99 -7.11
N THR A 34 14.10 -10.72 -5.81
CA THR A 34 13.05 -10.90 -4.79
C THR A 34 11.83 -10.05 -5.12
N PRO A 35 10.61 -10.62 -5.16
CA PRO A 35 9.41 -9.84 -5.41
C PRO A 35 9.16 -8.82 -4.30
N LEU A 36 8.96 -7.56 -4.68
CA LEU A 36 8.53 -6.45 -3.82
C LEU A 36 7.15 -6.01 -4.25
N MET A 37 6.13 -6.46 -3.54
CA MET A 37 4.75 -6.11 -3.80
C MET A 37 4.42 -4.77 -3.19
N CYS A 38 3.73 -3.92 -3.94
CA CYS A 38 3.40 -2.56 -3.53
C CYS A 38 1.89 -2.31 -3.58
N GLN A 39 1.27 -2.13 -2.41
CA GLN A 39 -0.13 -1.79 -2.24
C GLN A 39 -0.30 -0.28 -2.13
N HIS A 40 -1.13 0.30 -3.00
CA HIS A 40 -1.47 1.73 -2.99
C HIS A 40 -2.30 2.13 -1.75
N THR A 41 -2.48 3.43 -1.53
CA THR A 41 -3.34 3.98 -0.49
C THR A 41 -4.82 3.89 -0.87
N ALA A 42 -5.73 4.03 0.11
CA ALA A 42 -7.17 4.00 -0.11
C ALA A 42 -7.63 4.90 -1.26
N GLY A 43 -8.51 4.39 -2.11
CA GLY A 43 -9.10 5.11 -3.25
C GLY A 43 -8.15 5.51 -4.36
N CYS A 44 -6.87 5.16 -4.26
CA CYS A 44 -5.86 5.50 -5.26
C CYS A 44 -5.56 4.29 -6.18
N HIS A 45 -4.39 4.24 -6.79
CA HIS A 45 -3.98 3.20 -7.72
C HIS A 45 -2.44 3.09 -7.82
N ASN A 46 -1.97 2.12 -8.57
CA ASN A 46 -0.55 1.74 -8.68
C ASN A 46 0.41 2.85 -9.15
N HIS A 47 -0.08 3.91 -9.80
CA HIS A 47 0.79 5.03 -10.22
C HIS A 47 1.48 5.74 -9.05
N GLN A 48 0.99 5.59 -7.82
CA GLN A 48 1.70 6.10 -6.64
C GLN A 48 3.11 5.52 -6.52
N TRP A 49 3.34 4.31 -7.02
CA TRP A 49 4.62 3.61 -6.99
C TRP A 49 5.50 3.84 -8.22
N ARG A 50 5.11 4.79 -9.09
CA ARG A 50 5.83 5.03 -10.35
C ARG A 50 7.31 5.34 -10.13
N GLY A 51 7.64 6.20 -9.16
CA GLY A 51 9.03 6.51 -8.84
C GLY A 51 9.84 5.26 -8.50
N LEU A 52 9.26 4.35 -7.72
CA LEU A 52 9.88 3.09 -7.34
C LEU A 52 10.06 2.13 -8.52
N LEU A 53 9.06 2.03 -9.41
CA LEU A 53 9.14 1.21 -10.61
C LEU A 53 10.22 1.68 -11.61
N GLU A 54 10.60 2.95 -11.57
CA GLU A 54 11.63 3.56 -12.42
C GLU A 54 12.99 3.72 -11.68
N ASP A 55 13.09 3.30 -10.42
CA ASP A 55 14.32 3.37 -9.62
C ASP A 55 15.25 2.21 -9.96
N GLU A 56 16.37 2.50 -10.64
CA GLU A 56 17.32 1.49 -11.11
C GLU A 56 18.06 0.78 -9.96
N GLU A 57 18.25 1.41 -8.80
CA GLU A 57 18.89 0.79 -7.64
C GLU A 57 17.97 -0.27 -7.02
N ILE A 58 16.69 0.02 -6.93
CA ILE A 58 15.69 -0.92 -6.40
C ILE A 58 15.39 -2.00 -7.42
N THR A 59 15.08 -1.65 -8.67
CA THR A 59 14.70 -2.62 -9.72
C THR A 59 15.88 -3.50 -10.17
N GLY A 60 17.11 -3.09 -9.92
CA GLY A 60 18.30 -3.92 -10.11
C GLY A 60 18.41 -5.11 -9.15
N ARG A 61 17.67 -5.10 -8.03
CA ARG A 61 17.72 -6.12 -6.96
C ARG A 61 16.36 -6.77 -6.68
N TYR A 62 15.28 -6.07 -6.96
CA TYR A 62 13.91 -6.47 -6.65
C TYR A 62 13.03 -6.44 -7.91
N ARG A 63 12.16 -7.43 -8.05
CA ARG A 63 11.03 -7.37 -8.97
C ARG A 63 9.91 -6.58 -8.31
N VAL A 64 9.81 -5.30 -8.62
CA VAL A 64 8.78 -4.40 -8.10
C VAL A 64 7.47 -4.68 -8.81
N ILE A 65 6.40 -4.96 -8.06
CA ILE A 65 5.06 -5.27 -8.55
C ILE A 65 4.06 -4.34 -7.86
N ALA A 66 3.52 -3.37 -8.60
CA ALA A 66 2.51 -2.44 -8.11
C ALA A 66 1.18 -2.74 -8.78
N TYR A 67 0.21 -3.24 -8.03
CA TYR A 67 -1.10 -3.64 -8.54
C TYR A 67 -2.19 -2.66 -8.15
N ASP A 68 -3.26 -2.65 -8.92
CA ASP A 68 -4.51 -1.98 -8.58
C ASP A 68 -5.42 -3.00 -7.89
N LEU A 69 -5.93 -2.69 -6.69
CA LEU A 69 -6.98 -3.51 -6.08
C LEU A 69 -8.20 -3.62 -7.02
N PRO A 70 -9.02 -4.67 -6.91
CA PRO A 70 -10.32 -4.70 -7.57
C PRO A 70 -11.09 -3.40 -7.37
N ARG A 71 -11.73 -2.88 -8.43
CA ARG A 71 -12.46 -1.60 -8.48
C ARG A 71 -11.58 -0.34 -8.45
N HIS A 72 -10.24 -0.49 -8.48
CA HIS A 72 -9.29 0.62 -8.50
C HIS A 72 -8.53 0.68 -9.84
N GLY A 73 -8.12 1.89 -10.22
CA GLY A 73 -7.28 2.12 -11.38
C GLY A 73 -7.80 1.44 -12.65
N LYS A 74 -7.09 0.40 -13.10
CA LYS A 74 -7.44 -0.40 -14.28
C LYS A 74 -7.93 -1.81 -13.95
N SER A 75 -8.05 -2.16 -12.67
CA SER A 75 -8.62 -3.43 -12.24
C SER A 75 -10.13 -3.40 -12.26
N ASP A 76 -10.72 -4.49 -12.77
CA ASP A 76 -12.16 -4.60 -12.88
C ASP A 76 -12.82 -4.94 -11.52
N PRO A 77 -14.11 -4.61 -11.32
CA PRO A 77 -14.92 -5.22 -10.29
C PRO A 77 -15.07 -6.74 -10.52
N PRO A 78 -15.62 -7.51 -9.55
CA PRO A 78 -15.80 -8.94 -9.73
C PRO A 78 -16.68 -9.25 -10.95
N SER A 79 -16.19 -10.09 -11.86
CA SER A 79 -16.82 -10.32 -13.17
C SER A 79 -18.08 -11.19 -13.11
N ASN A 80 -18.22 -11.97 -12.04
CA ASN A 80 -19.27 -12.98 -11.84
C ASN A 80 -20.26 -12.65 -10.72
N GLN A 81 -20.28 -11.40 -10.23
CA GLN A 81 -21.17 -10.93 -9.18
C GLN A 81 -21.89 -9.64 -9.59
N GLU A 82 -23.09 -9.42 -9.05
CA GLU A 82 -23.86 -8.18 -9.24
C GLU A 82 -23.40 -7.09 -8.24
N TRP A 83 -22.10 -6.80 -8.22
CA TRP A 83 -21.41 -5.91 -7.27
C TRP A 83 -22.05 -4.52 -7.13
N TRP A 84 -22.78 -4.04 -8.14
CA TRP A 84 -23.47 -2.72 -8.15
C TRP A 84 -24.74 -2.70 -7.31
N LYS A 85 -25.18 -3.84 -6.77
CA LYS A 85 -26.37 -3.93 -5.90
C LYS A 85 -26.05 -3.78 -4.44
N GLU A 86 -24.79 -3.84 -4.06
CA GLU A 86 -24.33 -3.83 -2.68
C GLU A 86 -23.34 -2.72 -2.41
N GLU A 87 -23.34 -2.18 -1.19
CA GLU A 87 -22.32 -1.23 -0.77
C GLU A 87 -20.97 -1.97 -0.66
N TYR A 88 -19.94 -1.42 -1.32
CA TYR A 88 -18.60 -1.94 -1.19
C TYR A 88 -18.06 -1.69 0.23
N ARG A 89 -17.62 -2.74 0.90
CA ARG A 89 -16.95 -2.72 2.20
C ARG A 89 -15.79 -3.71 2.17
N LEU A 90 -14.59 -3.20 2.14
CA LEU A 90 -13.39 -4.03 2.23
C LEU A 90 -13.24 -4.52 3.67
N THR A 91 -13.01 -5.83 3.85
CA THR A 91 -12.74 -6.44 5.16
C THR A 91 -11.31 -6.97 5.21
N ALA A 92 -10.75 -7.13 6.41
CA ALA A 92 -9.42 -7.72 6.60
C ALA A 92 -9.34 -9.15 6.03
N ASP A 93 -10.41 -9.94 6.20
CA ASP A 93 -10.47 -11.30 5.68
C ASP A 93 -10.39 -11.31 4.15
N HIS A 94 -11.23 -10.52 3.48
CA HIS A 94 -11.20 -10.43 2.02
C HIS A 94 -9.91 -9.83 1.49
N PHE A 95 -9.41 -8.76 2.12
CA PHE A 95 -8.19 -8.07 1.68
C PHE A 95 -6.96 -8.98 1.76
N THR A 96 -6.78 -9.69 2.88
CA THR A 96 -5.65 -10.63 3.03
C THR A 96 -5.78 -11.84 2.11
N SER A 97 -7.00 -12.40 1.95
CA SER A 97 -7.28 -13.50 1.03
C SER A 97 -6.98 -13.11 -0.43
N PHE A 98 -7.39 -11.90 -0.83
CA PHE A 98 -7.08 -11.36 -2.16
C PHE A 98 -5.56 -11.26 -2.39
N ILE A 99 -4.81 -10.69 -1.45
CA ILE A 99 -3.36 -10.55 -1.58
C ILE A 99 -2.67 -11.91 -1.71
N VAL A 100 -3.07 -12.89 -0.90
CA VAL A 100 -2.52 -14.26 -1.00
C VAL A 100 -2.86 -14.88 -2.35
N ALA A 101 -4.11 -14.79 -2.81
CA ALA A 101 -4.52 -15.31 -4.10
C ALA A 101 -3.80 -14.62 -5.28
N PHE A 102 -3.54 -13.32 -5.17
CA PHE A 102 -2.75 -12.58 -6.16
C PHE A 102 -1.28 -13.08 -6.20
N CYS A 103 -0.67 -13.35 -5.04
CA CYS A 103 0.65 -13.98 -4.97
C CYS A 103 0.65 -15.34 -5.65
N ASP A 104 -0.36 -16.17 -5.39
CA ASP A 104 -0.47 -17.51 -5.98
C ASP A 104 -0.68 -17.45 -7.50
N ALA A 105 -1.51 -16.52 -7.99
CA ALA A 105 -1.75 -16.31 -9.41
C ALA A 105 -0.50 -15.87 -10.19
N LEU A 106 0.43 -15.19 -9.54
CA LEU A 106 1.73 -14.77 -10.09
C LEU A 106 2.88 -15.72 -9.72
N GLU A 107 2.60 -16.83 -9.02
CA GLU A 107 3.59 -17.82 -8.56
C GLU A 107 4.74 -17.18 -7.75
N LEU A 108 4.44 -16.14 -6.94
CA LEU A 108 5.45 -15.43 -6.17
C LEU A 108 5.95 -16.29 -5.01
N GLN A 109 7.27 -16.43 -4.93
CA GLN A 109 7.93 -17.14 -3.84
C GLN A 109 8.48 -16.12 -2.84
N ASP A 110 8.10 -16.24 -1.58
CA ASP A 110 8.56 -15.42 -0.45
C ASP A 110 8.63 -13.91 -0.77
N PRO A 111 7.53 -13.27 -1.24
CA PRO A 111 7.57 -11.84 -1.56
C PRO A 111 7.72 -10.99 -0.31
N ILE A 112 8.35 -9.82 -0.45
CA ILE A 112 8.24 -8.74 0.52
C ILE A 112 6.96 -7.97 0.18
N PHE A 113 6.09 -7.79 1.16
CA PHE A 113 4.90 -6.97 1.00
C PHE A 113 5.11 -5.58 1.60
N MET A 114 4.91 -4.56 0.81
CA MET A 114 4.92 -3.16 1.23
C MET A 114 3.60 -2.51 0.87
N GLY A 115 3.00 -1.82 1.82
CA GLY A 115 1.76 -1.09 1.58
C GLY A 115 1.72 0.21 2.34
N SER A 116 1.02 1.21 1.80
CA SER A 116 0.94 2.53 2.40
C SER A 116 -0.46 2.84 2.91
N SER A 117 -0.57 3.49 4.07
CA SER A 117 -1.83 3.86 4.73
C SER A 117 -2.66 2.60 5.03
N PHE A 118 -3.88 2.45 4.48
CA PHE A 118 -4.64 1.21 4.62
C PHE A 118 -3.85 -0.02 4.11
N GLY A 119 -2.96 0.16 3.12
CA GLY A 119 -2.00 -0.84 2.69
C GLY A 119 -0.95 -1.16 3.76
N GLY A 120 -0.56 -0.18 4.58
CA GLY A 120 0.27 -0.38 5.77
C GLY A 120 -0.45 -1.19 6.85
N ASN A 121 -1.73 -0.89 7.06
CA ASN A 121 -2.57 -1.65 8.01
C ASN A 121 -2.75 -3.11 7.57
N VAL A 122 -3.00 -3.37 6.27
CA VAL A 122 -3.11 -4.76 5.80
C VAL A 122 -1.77 -5.51 5.86
N ALA A 123 -0.63 -4.82 5.76
CA ALA A 123 0.68 -5.45 5.96
C ALA A 123 0.79 -6.06 7.37
N LEU A 124 0.28 -5.39 8.41
CA LEU A 124 0.20 -5.95 9.76
C LEU A 124 -0.76 -7.15 9.84
N GLN A 125 -1.90 -7.09 9.15
CA GLN A 125 -2.83 -8.22 9.05
C GLN A 125 -2.19 -9.44 8.35
N LEU A 126 -1.35 -9.21 7.31
CA LEU A 126 -0.62 -10.30 6.65
C LEU A 126 0.44 -10.93 7.56
N ALA A 127 1.18 -10.11 8.32
CA ALA A 127 2.14 -10.63 9.30
C ALA A 127 1.46 -11.46 10.40
N LEU A 128 0.23 -11.06 10.81
CA LEU A 128 -0.55 -11.79 11.80
C LEU A 128 -1.12 -13.10 11.25
N ARG A 129 -1.72 -13.08 10.05
CA ARG A 129 -2.55 -14.18 9.52
C ARG A 129 -1.80 -15.14 8.61
N HIS A 130 -0.78 -14.63 7.90
CA HIS A 130 -0.06 -15.35 6.86
C HIS A 130 1.47 -15.19 6.98
N PRO A 131 2.08 -15.33 8.20
CA PRO A 131 3.49 -15.02 8.42
C PRO A 131 4.46 -15.87 7.60
N ASP A 132 4.05 -17.06 7.14
CA ASP A 132 4.89 -17.94 6.32
C ASP A 132 4.79 -17.68 4.82
N ARG A 133 3.92 -16.76 4.39
CA ARG A 133 3.72 -16.45 2.98
C ARG A 133 4.59 -15.29 2.50
N PHE A 134 5.14 -14.52 3.43
CA PHE A 134 5.89 -13.31 3.13
C PHE A 134 7.27 -13.39 3.77
N LYS A 135 8.29 -13.04 3.00
CA LYS A 135 9.66 -12.89 3.50
C LYS A 135 9.75 -11.82 4.59
N ALA A 136 8.99 -10.74 4.43
CA ALA A 136 8.84 -9.64 5.36
C ALA A 136 7.64 -8.76 4.96
N VAL A 137 7.21 -7.89 5.88
CA VAL A 137 6.26 -6.82 5.57
C VAL A 137 6.84 -5.45 5.93
N ILE A 138 6.52 -4.45 5.10
CA ILE A 138 6.90 -3.04 5.31
C ILE A 138 5.63 -2.21 5.39
N PRO A 139 5.02 -2.05 6.57
CA PRO A 139 3.93 -1.13 6.79
C PRO A 139 4.42 0.32 6.66
N VAL A 140 3.98 1.02 5.61
CA VAL A 140 4.26 2.45 5.38
C VAL A 140 3.02 3.23 5.79
N GLU A 141 3.15 4.22 6.65
CA GLU A 141 2.05 5.04 7.18
C GLU A 141 0.90 4.17 7.76
N GLY A 142 1.25 3.05 8.40
CA GLY A 142 0.31 2.10 9.01
C GLY A 142 0.35 2.13 10.53
N ALA A 143 -0.74 1.72 11.17
CA ALA A 143 -0.86 1.57 12.62
C ALA A 143 -1.78 0.40 13.01
N ASP A 144 -1.82 0.10 14.30
CA ASP A 144 -2.69 -0.91 14.91
C ASP A 144 -4.18 -0.59 14.79
N TYR A 145 -4.52 0.71 14.72
CA TYR A 145 -5.89 1.20 14.67
C TYR A 145 -5.97 2.64 14.13
N SER A 146 -6.91 2.91 13.25
CA SER A 146 -7.08 4.21 12.58
C SER A 146 -8.57 4.63 12.54
N PRO A 147 -9.16 5.09 13.68
CA PRO A 147 -10.59 5.35 13.77
C PRO A 147 -11.02 6.67 13.10
N GLY A 148 -12.31 6.74 12.76
CA GLY A 148 -12.99 8.01 12.46
C GLY A 148 -13.02 8.42 10.99
N PHE A 149 -12.52 7.58 10.07
CA PHE A 149 -12.47 7.93 8.64
C PHE A 149 -13.62 7.33 7.80
N TYR A 150 -14.38 6.36 8.31
CA TYR A 150 -15.53 5.80 7.60
C TYR A 150 -16.77 6.70 7.76
N LEU A 151 -16.97 7.61 6.80
CA LEU A 151 -17.97 8.66 6.87
C LEU A 151 -18.84 8.67 5.59
N ASP A 152 -20.15 8.89 5.74
CA ASP A 152 -21.11 8.86 4.62
C ASP A 152 -20.86 9.90 3.53
N TRP A 153 -20.27 11.04 3.88
CA TRP A 153 -20.01 12.11 2.92
C TRP A 153 -18.94 11.76 1.87
N TRP A 154 -18.12 10.70 2.09
CA TRP A 154 -17.20 10.19 1.07
C TRP A 154 -17.91 9.62 -0.16
N GLN A 155 -19.17 9.24 -0.05
CA GLN A 155 -20.00 8.73 -1.14
C GLN A 155 -21.33 9.48 -1.20
N HIS A 156 -21.26 10.76 -1.53
CA HIS A 156 -22.43 11.63 -1.63
C HIS A 156 -22.90 11.73 -3.09
N PRO A 157 -24.22 11.62 -3.40
CA PRO A 157 -24.73 11.60 -4.77
C PRO A 157 -24.47 12.89 -5.56
N HIS A 158 -24.17 14.00 -4.88
CA HIS A 158 -23.90 15.31 -5.50
C HIS A 158 -22.41 15.70 -5.44
N ALA A 159 -21.51 14.82 -4.98
CA ALA A 159 -20.09 15.11 -4.89
C ALA A 159 -19.30 14.02 -5.64
N ASN A 160 -18.32 14.46 -6.43
CA ASN A 160 -17.38 13.51 -7.04
C ASN A 160 -16.38 13.05 -5.97
N ALA A 161 -16.38 11.75 -5.67
CA ALA A 161 -15.54 11.18 -4.63
C ALA A 161 -14.04 11.45 -4.86
N ALA A 162 -13.57 11.37 -6.11
CA ALA A 162 -12.17 11.66 -6.44
C ALA A 162 -11.78 13.12 -6.13
N GLN A 163 -12.68 14.08 -6.39
CA GLN A 163 -12.43 15.48 -6.05
C GLN A 163 -12.44 15.74 -4.55
N VAL A 164 -13.31 15.06 -3.82
CA VAL A 164 -13.36 15.16 -2.35
C VAL A 164 -12.06 14.60 -1.76
N CYS A 165 -11.60 13.44 -2.21
CA CYS A 165 -10.33 12.85 -1.78
C CYS A 165 -9.15 13.76 -2.12
N ALA A 166 -9.05 14.23 -3.36
CA ALA A 166 -7.95 15.08 -3.81
C ALA A 166 -7.88 16.41 -3.02
N SER A 167 -9.02 16.95 -2.56
CA SER A 167 -9.02 18.19 -1.78
C SER A 167 -8.27 18.09 -0.45
N GLY A 168 -8.26 16.92 0.18
CA GLY A 168 -7.56 16.68 1.47
C GLY A 168 -6.10 16.27 1.32
N VAL A 169 -5.69 15.79 0.15
CA VAL A 169 -4.36 15.20 -0.06
C VAL A 169 -3.23 16.22 0.09
N TRP A 170 -3.45 17.46 -0.34
CA TRP A 170 -2.40 18.48 -0.36
C TRP A 170 -1.79 18.78 1.02
N ASP A 171 -2.62 18.84 2.04
CA ASP A 171 -2.19 19.16 3.40
C ASP A 171 -1.60 17.96 4.16
N LEU A 172 -1.68 16.77 3.56
CA LEU A 172 -1.08 15.54 4.12
C LEU A 172 0.35 15.29 3.64
N MET A 173 0.84 16.07 2.67
CA MET A 173 2.22 15.99 2.18
C MET A 173 3.13 16.94 2.94
N ALA A 174 4.40 16.52 3.13
CA ALA A 174 5.38 17.38 3.79
C ALA A 174 5.61 18.69 3.01
N PRO A 175 5.71 19.83 3.68
CA PRO A 175 5.95 21.12 3.01
C PRO A 175 7.33 21.17 2.30
N GLN A 176 8.27 20.31 2.68
CA GLN A 176 9.60 20.17 2.08
C GLN A 176 9.61 19.29 0.83
N SER A 177 8.56 18.52 0.59
CA SER A 177 8.45 17.70 -0.62
C SER A 177 8.41 18.57 -1.87
N PRO A 178 9.08 18.17 -2.98
CA PRO A 178 9.12 18.94 -4.20
C PRO A 178 7.72 19.28 -4.71
N GLU A 179 7.49 20.53 -5.10
CA GLU A 179 6.17 21.00 -5.53
C GLU A 179 5.63 20.17 -6.69
N GLN A 180 6.47 19.81 -7.66
CA GLN A 180 6.07 18.98 -8.80
C GLN A 180 5.56 17.59 -8.37
N ASP A 181 6.20 16.98 -7.38
CA ASP A 181 5.81 15.66 -6.88
C ASP A 181 4.52 15.72 -6.05
N ARG A 182 4.33 16.82 -5.31
CA ARG A 182 3.07 17.11 -4.62
C ARG A 182 1.91 17.26 -5.60
N TRP A 183 2.12 17.96 -6.74
CA TRP A 183 1.11 18.05 -7.80
C TRP A 183 0.87 16.71 -8.49
N ALA A 184 1.88 15.87 -8.68
CA ALA A 184 1.72 14.53 -9.21
C ALA A 184 0.90 13.63 -8.26
N THR A 185 1.17 13.71 -6.95
CA THR A 185 0.41 12.99 -5.92
C THR A 185 -1.05 13.42 -5.91
N TRP A 186 -1.30 14.73 -5.92
CA TRP A 186 -2.66 15.27 -6.03
C TRP A 186 -3.38 14.78 -7.30
N PHE A 187 -2.66 14.77 -8.44
CA PHE A 187 -3.22 14.32 -9.71
C PHE A 187 -3.63 12.85 -9.67
N TYR A 188 -2.87 11.97 -9.01
CA TYR A 188 -3.26 10.57 -8.84
C TYR A 188 -4.59 10.44 -8.09
N TYR A 189 -4.81 11.25 -7.08
CA TYR A 189 -6.06 11.26 -6.33
C TYR A 189 -7.25 11.84 -7.10
N THR A 190 -7.04 12.70 -8.09
CA THR A 190 -8.13 13.14 -8.99
C THR A 190 -8.66 12.01 -9.87
N GLN A 191 -7.93 10.90 -9.97
CA GLN A 191 -8.32 9.68 -10.66
C GLN A 191 -8.82 8.59 -9.70
N GLY A 192 -9.07 8.97 -8.44
CA GLY A 192 -9.47 8.07 -7.37
C GLY A 192 -10.76 7.31 -7.65
N SER A 193 -10.86 6.12 -7.07
CA SER A 193 -11.98 5.21 -7.24
C SER A 193 -13.18 5.58 -6.37
N GLU A 194 -14.38 5.20 -6.81
CA GLU A 194 -15.60 5.18 -6.01
C GLU A 194 -15.51 4.23 -4.80
N ALA A 195 -14.50 3.33 -4.81
CA ALA A 195 -14.25 2.39 -3.74
C ALA A 195 -13.68 3.03 -2.46
N PHE A 196 -13.29 4.30 -2.48
CA PHE A 196 -12.62 4.98 -1.36
C PHE A 196 -13.34 4.80 -0.01
N LYS A 197 -14.67 5.00 0.03
CA LYS A 197 -15.45 4.79 1.27
C LYS A 197 -15.34 3.36 1.75
N GLY A 198 -15.42 2.38 0.85
CA GLY A 198 -15.32 0.97 1.19
C GLY A 198 -13.93 0.55 1.71
N ASP A 199 -12.88 1.15 1.17
CA ASP A 199 -11.51 0.99 1.70
C ASP A 199 -11.41 1.51 3.12
N LEU A 200 -12.05 2.67 3.39
CA LEU A 200 -12.08 3.27 4.71
C LEU A 200 -12.91 2.46 5.73
N TYR A 201 -13.79 1.55 5.26
CA TYR A 201 -14.42 0.57 6.14
C TYR A 201 -13.36 -0.36 6.75
N PHE A 202 -12.48 -0.94 5.92
CA PHE A 202 -11.34 -1.71 6.42
C PHE A 202 -10.48 -0.85 7.36
N TYR A 203 -10.05 0.32 6.89
CA TYR A 203 -9.09 1.19 7.58
C TYR A 203 -9.56 1.64 8.97
N SER A 204 -10.85 1.96 9.15
CA SER A 204 -11.38 2.61 10.36
C SER A 204 -12.35 1.78 11.18
N VAL A 205 -12.87 0.67 10.63
CA VAL A 205 -13.90 -0.12 11.31
C VAL A 205 -13.44 -1.56 11.53
N ASP A 206 -12.93 -2.20 10.47
CA ASP A 206 -12.61 -3.62 10.50
C ASP A 206 -11.19 -3.92 10.99
N HIS A 207 -10.24 -3.02 10.72
CA HIS A 207 -8.86 -3.14 11.20
C HIS A 207 -8.73 -2.58 12.62
N ASP A 208 -8.65 -3.46 13.59
CA ASP A 208 -8.31 -3.15 14.98
C ASP A 208 -7.41 -4.27 15.53
N LEU A 209 -6.13 -3.96 15.70
CA LEU A 209 -5.12 -4.89 16.21
C LEU A 209 -4.63 -4.54 17.62
N ARG A 210 -5.24 -3.59 18.33
CA ARG A 210 -4.79 -3.12 19.64
C ARG A 210 -4.60 -4.24 20.67
N ASP A 211 -5.48 -5.23 20.62
CA ASP A 211 -5.43 -6.39 21.52
C ASP A 211 -4.78 -7.64 20.85
N ARG A 212 -4.15 -7.47 19.69
CA ARG A 212 -3.63 -8.58 18.86
C ARG A 212 -2.16 -8.38 18.44
N LEU A 213 -1.51 -7.26 18.82
CA LEU A 213 -0.14 -6.97 18.40
C LEU A 213 0.87 -8.00 18.93
N ASP A 214 0.63 -8.53 20.14
CA ASP A 214 1.46 -9.57 20.74
C ASP A 214 1.39 -10.92 19.97
N ASP A 215 0.34 -11.13 19.15
CA ASP A 215 0.19 -12.32 18.32
C ASP A 215 1.05 -12.25 17.03
N ILE A 216 1.55 -11.07 16.67
CA ILE A 216 2.43 -10.87 15.52
C ILE A 216 3.86 -11.25 15.91
N ASP A 217 4.42 -12.23 15.23
CA ASP A 217 5.79 -12.70 15.44
C ASP A 217 6.73 -12.10 14.37
N GLY A 218 7.33 -10.97 14.68
CA GLY A 218 8.30 -10.30 13.81
C GLY A 218 9.63 -11.06 13.65
N ASP A 219 9.90 -12.09 14.45
CA ASP A 219 11.04 -12.98 14.21
C ASP A 219 10.73 -14.01 13.11
N ARG A 220 9.47 -14.38 12.96
CA ARG A 220 8.97 -15.27 11.90
C ARG A 220 8.72 -14.53 10.59
N CYS A 221 8.06 -13.39 10.65
CA CYS A 221 7.84 -12.47 9.52
C CYS A 221 8.34 -11.08 9.92
N PRO A 222 9.53 -10.67 9.51
CA PRO A 222 10.08 -9.35 9.84
C PRO A 222 9.11 -8.22 9.50
N VAL A 223 8.87 -7.33 10.48
CA VAL A 223 8.02 -6.15 10.34
C VAL A 223 8.90 -4.91 10.48
N ILE A 224 9.05 -4.14 9.41
CA ILE A 224 9.80 -2.87 9.42
C ILE A 224 8.84 -1.74 9.09
N MET A 225 8.42 -0.99 10.10
CA MET A 225 7.45 0.11 9.93
C MET A 225 8.12 1.41 9.55
N LEU A 226 7.54 2.12 8.58
CA LEU A 226 8.00 3.43 8.10
C LEU A 226 6.88 4.45 8.29
N THR A 227 7.15 5.58 8.98
CA THR A 227 6.16 6.66 9.13
C THR A 227 6.80 8.02 8.92
N GLY A 228 6.16 8.86 8.10
CA GLY A 228 6.60 10.21 7.80
C GLY A 228 6.41 11.18 8.98
N GLU A 229 7.39 12.06 9.18
CA GLU A 229 7.37 13.08 10.25
C GLU A 229 6.13 13.99 10.20
N TYR A 230 5.60 14.23 8.99
CA TYR A 230 4.44 15.09 8.74
C TYR A 230 3.14 14.31 8.49
N ASP A 231 3.11 13.02 8.79
CA ASP A 231 1.85 12.27 8.73
C ASP A 231 0.96 12.61 9.93
N TYR A 232 -0.22 13.14 9.64
CA TYR A 232 -1.24 13.50 10.64
C TYR A 232 -2.36 12.46 10.75
N LEU A 233 -2.42 11.49 9.82
CA LEU A 233 -3.42 10.41 9.85
C LEU A 233 -2.92 9.22 10.65
N THR A 234 -1.67 8.84 10.43
CA THR A 234 -0.92 7.85 11.21
C THR A 234 0.35 8.53 11.70
N THR A 235 0.30 9.07 12.90
CA THR A 235 1.44 9.85 13.41
C THR A 235 2.67 8.98 13.67
N PRO A 236 3.90 9.55 13.66
CA PRO A 236 5.11 8.80 14.05
C PRO A 236 4.98 8.14 15.43
N ASN A 237 4.21 8.73 16.33
CA ASN A 237 3.95 8.13 17.64
C ASN A 237 3.06 6.88 17.55
N ASP A 238 2.08 6.88 16.66
CA ASP A 238 1.22 5.70 16.45
C ASP A 238 2.01 4.56 15.82
N GLY A 239 2.80 4.84 14.78
CA GLY A 239 3.67 3.85 14.13
C GLY A 239 4.72 3.28 15.12
N ARG A 240 5.35 4.13 15.91
CA ARG A 240 6.33 3.72 16.93
C ARG A 240 5.69 2.84 18.00
N ARG A 241 4.56 3.26 18.56
CA ARG A 241 3.80 2.49 19.58
C ARG A 241 3.41 1.12 19.03
N THR A 242 2.91 1.06 17.81
CA THR A 242 2.54 -0.19 17.14
C THR A 242 3.76 -1.11 16.99
N ALA A 243 4.89 -0.59 16.51
CA ALA A 243 6.12 -1.38 16.34
C ALA A 243 6.67 -1.88 17.69
N GLU A 244 6.67 -1.05 18.72
CA GLU A 244 7.16 -1.41 20.06
C GLU A 244 6.33 -2.52 20.71
N ALA A 245 5.05 -2.64 20.37
CA ALA A 245 4.16 -3.69 20.85
C ALA A 245 4.30 -5.02 20.09
N ILE A 246 4.96 -5.04 18.95
CA ILE A 246 5.18 -6.24 18.13
C ILE A 246 6.58 -6.79 18.43
N ARG A 247 6.67 -8.05 18.87
CA ARG A 247 7.96 -8.69 19.12
C ARG A 247 8.82 -8.71 17.84
N GLY A 248 10.03 -8.19 17.93
CA GLY A 248 10.99 -8.18 16.83
C GLY A 248 10.70 -7.18 15.70
N ALA A 249 9.66 -6.36 15.81
CA ALA A 249 9.43 -5.30 14.82
C ALA A 249 10.41 -4.13 15.01
N GLU A 250 10.63 -3.39 13.93
CA GLU A 250 11.47 -2.20 13.91
C GLU A 250 10.70 -1.00 13.37
N PHE A 251 11.08 0.19 13.80
CA PHE A 251 10.46 1.45 13.40
C PHE A 251 11.50 2.40 12.81
N ILE A 252 11.14 3.07 11.72
CA ILE A 252 11.93 4.12 11.08
C ILE A 252 11.03 5.34 10.87
N GLU A 253 11.36 6.45 11.50
CA GLU A 253 10.73 7.74 11.24
C GLU A 253 11.37 8.40 10.02
N MET A 254 10.56 8.74 9.02
CA MET A 254 11.02 9.38 7.78
C MET A 254 10.94 10.90 7.92
N LYS A 255 12.11 11.57 8.05
CA LYS A 255 12.17 13.03 8.19
C LYS A 255 11.81 13.73 6.89
N GLU A 256 11.09 14.85 7.00
CA GLU A 256 10.63 15.69 5.89
C GLU A 256 9.76 14.93 4.86
N ILE A 257 8.99 13.97 5.34
CA ILE A 257 8.05 13.14 4.57
C ILE A 257 6.67 13.24 5.24
N GLY A 258 5.61 13.29 4.42
CA GLY A 258 4.21 13.23 4.84
C GLY A 258 3.59 11.85 4.60
N HIS A 259 2.28 11.85 4.33
CA HIS A 259 1.48 10.61 4.20
C HIS A 259 1.68 9.84 2.89
N PHE A 260 2.34 10.43 1.87
CA PHE A 260 2.50 9.82 0.54
C PHE A 260 3.97 9.70 0.13
N PRO A 261 4.84 9.05 0.93
CA PRO A 261 6.29 9.08 0.75
C PRO A 261 6.72 8.65 -0.65
N MET A 262 6.08 7.62 -1.21
CA MET A 262 6.42 7.03 -2.50
C MET A 262 6.17 7.97 -3.69
N SER A 263 5.27 8.95 -3.55
CA SER A 263 4.88 9.84 -4.64
C SER A 263 5.19 11.31 -4.37
N GLU A 264 5.15 11.76 -3.11
CA GLU A 264 5.46 13.15 -2.77
C GLU A 264 6.95 13.47 -2.75
N ASN A 265 7.81 12.47 -2.48
CA ASN A 265 9.26 12.63 -2.47
C ASN A 265 9.97 11.26 -2.60
N HIS A 266 9.84 10.63 -3.77
CA HIS A 266 10.42 9.31 -4.01
C HIS A 266 11.92 9.22 -3.68
N PRO A 267 12.81 10.16 -4.09
CA PRO A 267 14.22 10.03 -3.81
C PRO A 267 14.56 10.00 -2.32
N ARG A 268 13.77 10.69 -1.49
CA ARG A 268 13.93 10.65 -0.05
C ARG A 268 13.35 9.37 0.56
N PHE A 269 12.18 8.96 0.09
CA PHE A 269 11.58 7.68 0.47
C PHE A 269 12.50 6.49 0.17
N ALA A 270 13.12 6.46 -1.01
CA ALA A 270 14.03 5.38 -1.42
C ALA A 270 15.20 5.18 -0.44
N GLN A 271 15.71 6.25 0.19
CA GLN A 271 16.76 6.15 1.21
C GLN A 271 16.28 5.40 2.46
N TYR A 272 15.05 5.64 2.92
CA TYR A 272 14.46 4.94 4.06
C TYR A 272 14.04 3.50 3.70
N LEU A 273 13.50 3.31 2.49
CA LEU A 273 13.20 1.99 1.97
C LEU A 273 14.48 1.13 1.87
N GLY A 274 15.58 1.69 1.38
CA GLY A 274 16.89 1.02 1.34
C GLY A 274 17.31 0.51 2.71
N GLN A 275 17.18 1.34 3.76
CA GLN A 275 17.46 0.94 5.14
C GLN A 275 16.55 -0.22 5.61
N ALA A 276 15.25 -0.18 5.28
CA ALA A 276 14.32 -1.24 5.64
C ALA A 276 14.67 -2.55 4.93
N LEU A 277 14.96 -2.50 3.63
CA LEU A 277 15.35 -3.67 2.84
C LEU A 277 16.66 -4.28 3.33
N GLU A 278 17.68 -3.47 3.66
CA GLU A 278 18.93 -3.96 4.26
C GLU A 278 18.72 -4.66 5.61
N ARG A 279 17.80 -4.18 6.43
CA ARG A 279 17.46 -4.83 7.71
C ARG A 279 16.78 -6.17 7.47
N ILE A 280 15.87 -6.24 6.49
CA ILE A 280 15.22 -7.49 6.08
C ILE A 280 16.26 -8.50 5.60
N GLU A 281 17.17 -8.11 4.71
CA GLU A 281 18.24 -9.00 4.19
C GLU A 281 19.13 -9.55 5.31
N LYS A 282 19.55 -8.70 6.25
CA LYS A 282 20.35 -9.15 7.41
C LYS A 282 19.63 -10.18 8.29
N ARG A 283 18.31 -10.08 8.40
CA ARG A 283 17.48 -11.00 9.23
C ARG A 283 17.13 -12.29 8.50
N THR A 284 16.98 -12.25 7.18
CA THR A 284 16.56 -13.40 6.37
C THR A 284 17.73 -14.12 5.68
N GLY A 285 18.95 -13.60 5.77
CA GLY A 285 20.16 -14.27 5.25
C GLY A 285 20.27 -14.26 3.73
N SER A 286 19.69 -13.30 3.06
CA SER A 286 19.65 -13.21 1.60
C SER A 286 20.22 -11.91 1.08
#